data_fda5d04b04445bed094f652c98ee0f55
#
_entry.id   fda5d04b04445bed094f652c98ee0f55
#
_cell.length_a   1.000
_cell.length_b   1.000
_cell.length_c   1.000
_cell.angle_alpha   90.00
_cell.angle_beta   90.00
_cell.angle_gamma   90.00
#
_symmetry.space_group_name_H-M   'P 1'
#
loop_
_entity.id
_entity.type
_entity.pdbx_description
1 polymer ?
#
loop_
_entity_poly.entity_id
_entity_poly.type
_entity_poly.pdbx_seq_one_letter_code
_entity_poly.pdbx_strand_id
1 'polypeptide(L)'
;MPSSPSSLPSALVLLFAVACGLSVANVYYAQPLLDVLGAEFAIGQAGVGLLFGATQAGCALALLLVVPLGDLLERRRLMFVQLLLLVLSLLLVGFAGDTLGLALGLLGLGLLGTAMTQGLLAYAAALAAPGERGRVLGA
;
A
#
# COMPACT_ATOMS: atom_id res chain seq x y z
N MET A 1 -21.43 -36.06 6.25
CA MET A 1 -21.70 -35.02 5.25
C MET A 1 -20.58 -33.99 5.36
N PRO A 2 -19.73 -33.78 4.37
CA PRO A 2 -18.73 -32.71 4.42
C PRO A 2 -19.47 -31.37 4.36
N SER A 3 -19.29 -30.56 5.41
CA SER A 3 -19.78 -29.18 5.43
C SER A 3 -19.23 -28.46 4.21
N SER A 4 -20.13 -27.93 3.37
CA SER A 4 -19.78 -27.05 2.25
C SER A 4 -18.84 -25.96 2.79
N PRO A 5 -17.71 -25.68 2.13
CA PRO A 5 -16.90 -24.55 2.52
C PRO A 5 -17.77 -23.30 2.44
N SER A 6 -17.99 -22.66 3.59
CA SER A 6 -18.81 -21.45 3.66
C SER A 6 -18.16 -20.40 2.79
N SER A 7 -18.91 -19.92 1.80
CA SER A 7 -18.49 -18.79 0.96
C SER A 7 -18.19 -17.57 1.85
N LEU A 8 -17.16 -16.82 1.51
CA LEU A 8 -16.83 -15.58 2.22
C LEU A 8 -18.05 -14.64 2.20
N PRO A 9 -18.43 -14.06 3.36
CA PRO A 9 -19.50 -13.08 3.42
C PRO A 9 -19.20 -11.90 2.46
N SER A 10 -20.20 -11.48 1.68
CA SER A 10 -20.03 -10.37 0.72
C SER A 10 -19.53 -9.08 1.40
N ALA A 11 -19.93 -8.84 2.65
CA ALA A 11 -19.43 -7.72 3.44
C ALA A 11 -17.91 -7.77 3.68
N LEU A 12 -17.34 -8.96 3.88
CA LEU A 12 -15.91 -9.14 4.08
C LEU A 12 -15.14 -8.93 2.76
N VAL A 13 -15.69 -9.42 1.64
CA VAL A 13 -15.12 -9.17 0.31
C VAL A 13 -15.12 -7.68 0.01
N LEU A 14 -16.22 -6.97 0.27
CA LEU A 14 -16.31 -5.53 0.09
C LEU A 14 -15.30 -4.79 0.99
N LEU A 15 -15.13 -5.22 2.24
CA LEU A 15 -14.15 -4.64 3.15
C LEU A 15 -12.72 -4.76 2.58
N PHE A 16 -12.35 -5.92 2.07
CA PHE A 16 -11.04 -6.11 1.43
C PHE A 16 -10.88 -5.27 0.17
N ALA A 17 -11.90 -5.21 -0.69
CA ALA A 17 -11.88 -4.39 -1.90
C ALA A 17 -11.68 -2.90 -1.58
N VAL A 18 -12.43 -2.36 -0.61
CA VAL A 18 -12.29 -0.96 -0.15
C VAL A 18 -10.92 -0.72 0.46
N ALA A 19 -10.44 -1.63 1.33
CA ALA A 19 -9.13 -1.49 1.95
C ALA A 19 -8.00 -1.53 0.91
N CYS A 20 -8.07 -2.40 -0.09
CA CYS A 20 -7.13 -2.43 -1.21
C CYS A 20 -7.19 -1.14 -2.02
N GLY A 21 -8.39 -0.67 -2.37
CA GLY A 21 -8.59 0.58 -3.12
C GLY A 21 -7.99 1.78 -2.40
N LEU A 22 -8.23 1.91 -1.09
CA LEU A 22 -7.65 2.96 -0.26
C LEU A 22 -6.12 2.86 -0.18
N SER A 23 -5.56 1.64 -0.08
CA SER A 23 -4.11 1.44 -0.06
C SER A 23 -3.47 1.85 -1.38
N VAL A 24 -4.07 1.51 -2.52
CA VAL A 24 -3.63 1.93 -3.86
C VAL A 24 -3.77 3.45 -4.00
N ALA A 25 -4.89 4.04 -3.58
CA ALA A 25 -5.10 5.47 -3.62
C ALA A 25 -4.01 6.24 -2.86
N ASN A 26 -3.57 5.75 -1.68
CA ASN A 26 -2.48 6.36 -0.91
C ASN A 26 -1.15 6.39 -1.67
N VAL A 27 -0.87 5.42 -2.53
CA VAL A 27 0.36 5.40 -3.34
C VAL A 27 0.30 6.41 -4.48
N TYR A 28 -0.86 6.53 -5.12
CA TYR A 28 -1.00 7.29 -6.38
C TYR A 28 -1.55 8.71 -6.22
N TYR A 29 -2.22 9.01 -5.10
CA TYR A 29 -2.89 10.30 -4.93
C TYR A 29 -1.91 11.49 -4.94
N ALA A 30 -0.66 11.29 -4.55
CA ALA A 30 0.36 12.34 -4.56
C ALA A 30 0.85 12.69 -5.98
N GLN A 31 0.68 11.81 -6.97
CA GLN A 31 1.18 12.03 -8.33
C GLN A 31 0.63 13.31 -8.98
N PRO A 32 -0.69 13.58 -8.99
CA PRO A 32 -1.22 14.82 -9.55
C PRO A 32 -0.81 16.07 -8.75
N LEU A 33 -0.33 15.92 -7.51
CA LEU A 33 0.13 17.02 -6.68
C LEU A 33 1.63 17.30 -6.81
N LEU A 34 2.39 16.45 -7.50
CA LEU A 34 3.85 16.61 -7.62
C LEU A 34 4.27 17.93 -8.25
N ASP A 35 3.51 18.45 -9.22
CA ASP A 35 3.82 19.75 -9.83
C ASP A 35 3.60 20.90 -8.83
N VAL A 36 2.55 20.81 -8.02
CA VAL A 36 2.25 21.79 -6.95
C VAL A 36 3.33 21.73 -5.88
N LEU A 37 3.69 20.53 -5.44
CA LEU A 37 4.77 20.31 -4.48
C LEU A 37 6.12 20.80 -5.04
N GLY A 38 6.38 20.57 -6.33
CA GLY A 38 7.56 21.09 -7.01
C GLY A 38 7.66 22.60 -6.95
N ALA A 39 6.55 23.30 -7.14
CA ALA A 39 6.48 24.75 -7.04
C ALA A 39 6.65 25.24 -5.58
N GLU A 40 6.01 24.58 -4.61
CA GLU A 40 6.05 24.94 -3.19
C GLU A 40 7.47 24.78 -2.60
N PHE A 41 8.15 23.70 -2.94
CA PHE A 41 9.51 23.42 -2.49
C PHE A 41 10.59 24.04 -3.39
N ALA A 42 10.21 24.82 -4.39
CA ALA A 42 11.10 25.46 -5.37
C ALA A 42 12.07 24.46 -6.04
N ILE A 43 11.60 23.22 -6.28
CA ILE A 43 12.36 22.17 -6.96
C ILE A 43 12.00 22.13 -8.45
N GLY A 44 13.03 22.03 -9.30
CA GLY A 44 12.83 21.93 -10.75
C GLY A 44 12.28 20.56 -11.18
N GLN A 45 12.02 20.40 -12.47
CA GLN A 45 11.48 19.18 -13.09
C GLN A 45 12.27 17.91 -12.70
N ALA A 46 13.61 18.01 -12.59
CA ALA A 46 14.45 16.91 -12.16
C ALA A 46 14.16 16.48 -10.71
N GLY A 47 13.91 17.43 -9.82
CA GLY A 47 13.55 17.17 -8.42
C GLY A 47 12.16 16.53 -8.29
N VAL A 48 11.19 16.99 -9.09
CA VAL A 48 9.86 16.35 -9.17
C VAL A 48 10.00 14.89 -9.63
N GLY A 49 10.84 14.63 -10.64
CA GLY A 49 11.16 13.28 -11.10
C GLY A 49 11.79 12.41 -10.01
N LEU A 50 12.65 12.96 -9.15
CA LEU A 50 13.24 12.26 -8.01
C LEU A 50 12.19 11.89 -6.94
N LEU A 51 11.24 12.79 -6.66
CA LEU A 51 10.13 12.51 -5.72
C LEU A 51 9.25 11.37 -6.22
N PHE A 52 8.90 11.38 -7.51
CA PHE A 52 8.19 10.27 -8.15
C PHE A 52 9.02 8.98 -8.07
N GLY A 53 10.32 9.05 -8.41
CA GLY A 53 11.26 7.94 -8.32
C GLY A 53 11.36 7.36 -6.90
N ALA A 54 11.32 8.20 -5.86
CA ALA A 54 11.31 7.75 -4.47
C ALA A 54 10.08 6.89 -4.17
N THR A 55 8.89 7.29 -4.60
CA THR A 55 7.66 6.48 -4.43
C THR A 55 7.79 5.14 -5.15
N GLN A 56 8.28 5.13 -6.39
CA GLN A 56 8.45 3.91 -7.18
C GLN A 56 9.52 2.97 -6.60
N ALA A 57 10.60 3.54 -6.07
CA ALA A 57 11.62 2.79 -5.34
C ALA A 57 11.03 2.12 -4.09
N GLY A 58 10.17 2.83 -3.35
CA GLY A 58 9.41 2.27 -2.24
C GLY A 58 8.55 1.08 -2.67
N CYS A 59 7.81 1.19 -3.77
CA CYS A 59 7.02 0.09 -4.32
C CYS A 59 7.89 -1.12 -4.67
N ALA A 60 9.01 -0.91 -5.33
CA ALA A 60 9.95 -1.98 -5.67
C ALA A 60 10.52 -2.67 -4.41
N LEU A 61 10.93 -1.90 -3.41
CA LEU A 61 11.41 -2.42 -2.13
C LEU A 61 10.33 -3.22 -1.39
N ALA A 62 9.07 -2.79 -1.45
CA ALA A 62 7.95 -3.54 -0.89
C ALA A 62 7.86 -4.95 -1.47
N LEU A 63 7.88 -5.06 -2.80
CA LEU A 63 7.77 -6.33 -3.50
C LEU A 63 8.97 -7.26 -3.23
N LEU A 64 10.16 -6.69 -3.12
CA LEU A 64 11.39 -7.46 -2.93
C LEU A 64 11.62 -7.90 -1.47
N LEU A 65 11.27 -7.05 -0.50
CA LEU A 65 11.62 -7.26 0.90
C LEU A 65 10.42 -7.57 1.79
N VAL A 66 9.34 -6.79 1.66
CA VAL A 66 8.22 -6.87 2.61
C VAL A 66 7.22 -7.95 2.23
N VAL A 67 6.96 -8.16 0.95
CA VAL A 67 6.04 -9.22 0.49
C VAL A 67 6.54 -10.62 0.89
N PRO A 68 7.81 -11.01 0.66
CA PRO A 68 8.33 -12.28 1.15
C PRO A 68 8.30 -12.41 2.68
N LEU A 69 8.44 -11.32 3.41
CA LEU A 69 8.36 -11.31 4.87
C LEU A 69 6.95 -11.72 5.38
N GLY A 70 5.91 -11.43 4.59
CA GLY A 70 4.53 -11.82 4.88
C GLY A 70 4.30 -13.33 4.92
N ASP A 71 5.18 -14.12 4.32
CA ASP A 71 5.14 -15.59 4.38
C ASP A 71 5.85 -16.15 5.61
N LEU A 72 6.74 -15.36 6.23
CA LEU A 72 7.56 -15.75 7.39
C LEU A 72 6.98 -15.26 8.72
N LEU A 73 6.22 -14.17 8.71
CA LEU A 73 5.69 -13.52 9.89
C LEU A 73 4.18 -13.70 10.01
N GLU A 74 3.67 -13.54 11.24
CA GLU A 74 2.23 -13.52 11.49
C GLU A 74 1.59 -12.33 10.73
N ARG A 75 0.78 -12.64 9.72
CA ARG A 75 0.19 -11.66 8.78
C ARG A 75 -0.55 -10.53 9.48
N ARG A 76 -1.34 -10.86 10.53
CA ARG A 76 -2.11 -9.87 11.27
C ARG A 76 -1.20 -8.83 11.94
N ARG A 77 -0.13 -9.30 12.58
CA ARG A 77 0.84 -8.43 13.26
C ARG A 77 1.61 -7.57 12.25
N LEU A 78 2.04 -8.18 11.15
CA LEU A 78 2.73 -7.48 10.08
C LEU A 78 1.87 -6.36 9.49
N MET A 79 0.60 -6.64 9.15
CA MET A 79 -0.33 -5.66 8.60
C MET A 79 -0.61 -4.51 9.58
N PHE A 80 -0.71 -4.80 10.88
CA PHE A 80 -0.90 -3.77 11.90
C PHE A 80 0.30 -2.82 11.98
N VAL A 81 1.52 -3.37 11.98
CA VAL A 81 2.76 -2.57 11.96
C VAL A 81 2.87 -1.76 10.67
N GLN A 82 2.57 -2.36 9.53
CA GLN A 82 2.55 -1.66 8.24
C GLN A 82 1.56 -0.48 8.24
N LEU A 83 0.37 -0.67 8.82
CA LEU A 83 -0.63 0.40 8.91
C LEU A 83 -0.13 1.57 9.77
N LEU A 84 0.47 1.30 10.94
CA LEU A 84 1.03 2.35 11.79
C LEU A 84 2.15 3.11 11.09
N LEU A 85 3.05 2.39 10.40
CA LEU A 85 4.14 3.02 9.65
C LEU A 85 3.62 3.79 8.43
N LEU A 86 2.53 3.34 7.79
CA LEU A 86 1.89 4.06 6.69
C LEU A 86 1.32 5.39 7.17
N VAL A 87 0.64 5.40 8.33
CA VAL A 87 0.15 6.63 8.96
C VAL A 87 1.32 7.58 9.26
N LEU A 88 2.42 7.05 9.79
CA LEU A 88 3.63 7.86 10.06
C LEU A 88 4.21 8.45 8.76
N SER A 89 4.26 7.68 7.66
CA SER A 89 4.71 8.17 6.36
C SER A 89 3.79 9.27 5.80
N LEU A 90 2.47 9.13 5.98
CA LEU A 90 1.50 10.16 5.60
C LEU A 90 1.70 11.46 6.40
N LEU A 91 1.92 11.34 7.71
CA LEU A 91 2.24 12.49 8.56
C LEU A 91 3.55 13.15 8.13
N LEU A 92 4.57 12.33 7.82
CA LEU A 92 5.86 12.85 7.36
C LEU A 92 5.71 13.64 6.04
N VAL A 93 4.90 13.17 5.10
CA VAL A 93 4.58 13.92 3.86
C VAL A 93 3.80 15.20 4.17
N GLY A 94 2.78 15.12 5.04
CA GLY A 94 1.91 16.24 5.38
C GLY A 94 2.61 17.36 6.16
N PHE A 95 3.66 17.03 6.92
CA PHE A 95 4.43 17.98 7.74
C PHE A 95 5.86 18.16 7.21
N ALA A 96 6.16 17.73 5.98
CA ALA A 96 7.49 17.88 5.40
C ALA A 96 7.84 19.38 5.28
N GLY A 97 8.92 19.78 5.92
CA GLY A 97 9.48 21.14 5.84
C GLY A 97 10.60 21.27 4.80
N ASP A 98 11.07 20.15 4.25
CA ASP A 98 12.13 20.09 3.26
C ASP A 98 11.92 18.96 2.25
N THR A 99 12.68 19.03 1.15
CA THR A 99 12.58 18.04 0.05
C THR A 99 13.00 16.64 0.49
N LEU A 100 13.93 16.51 1.45
CA LEU A 100 14.39 15.21 1.94
C LEU A 100 13.28 14.52 2.75
N GLY A 101 12.65 15.23 3.67
CA GLY A 101 11.50 14.73 4.44
C GLY A 101 10.36 14.31 3.53
N LEU A 102 10.06 15.10 2.49
CA LEU A 102 9.05 14.78 1.49
C LEU A 102 9.43 13.50 0.72
N ALA A 103 10.67 13.37 0.26
CA ALA A 103 11.15 12.19 -0.47
C ALA A 103 11.10 10.90 0.39
N LEU A 104 11.50 10.99 1.66
CA LEU A 104 11.43 9.87 2.60
C LEU A 104 9.99 9.46 2.91
N GLY A 105 9.10 10.43 3.08
CA GLY A 105 7.68 10.17 3.27
C GLY A 105 7.05 9.49 2.05
N LEU A 106 7.35 9.95 0.84
CA LEU A 106 6.86 9.36 -0.42
C LEU A 106 7.44 7.96 -0.65
N LEU A 107 8.71 7.72 -0.33
CA LEU A 107 9.31 6.38 -0.36
C LEU A 107 8.58 5.44 0.61
N GLY A 108 8.31 5.90 1.83
CA GLY A 108 7.54 5.17 2.83
C GLY A 108 6.12 4.85 2.35
N LEU A 109 5.43 5.81 1.72
CA LEU A 109 4.10 5.62 1.12
C LEU A 109 4.13 4.54 0.04
N GLY A 110 5.09 4.58 -0.87
CA GLY A 110 5.26 3.57 -1.92
C GLY A 110 5.50 2.19 -1.33
N LEU A 111 6.40 2.09 -0.35
CA LEU A 111 6.76 0.82 0.30
C LEU A 111 5.58 0.24 1.08
N LEU A 112 5.00 1.01 1.98
CA LEU A 112 4.00 0.50 2.92
C LEU A 112 2.62 0.34 2.28
N GLY A 113 2.24 1.24 1.36
CA GLY A 113 1.00 1.14 0.60
C GLY A 113 0.98 -0.08 -0.31
N THR A 114 2.08 -0.34 -1.04
CA THR A 114 2.21 -1.52 -1.88
C THR A 114 2.24 -2.80 -1.04
N ALA A 115 3.02 -2.83 0.05
CA ALA A 115 3.08 -3.97 0.96
C ALA A 115 1.71 -4.29 1.57
N MET A 116 0.94 -3.25 1.96
CA MET A 116 -0.41 -3.41 2.52
C MET A 116 -1.38 -3.98 1.48
N THR A 117 -1.35 -3.47 0.25
CA THR A 117 -2.19 -3.98 -0.85
C THR A 117 -1.91 -5.47 -1.10
N GLN A 118 -0.64 -5.86 -1.23
CA GLN A 118 -0.25 -7.25 -1.44
C GLN A 118 -0.62 -8.14 -0.23
N GLY A 119 -0.44 -7.63 0.98
CA GLY A 119 -0.84 -8.32 2.21
C GLY A 119 -2.34 -8.57 2.28
N LEU A 120 -3.17 -7.58 1.93
CA LEU A 120 -4.63 -7.71 1.89
C LEU A 120 -5.07 -8.72 0.84
N LEU A 121 -4.51 -8.67 -0.37
CA LEU A 121 -4.81 -9.63 -1.44
C LEU A 121 -4.43 -11.06 -1.03
N ALA A 122 -3.24 -11.25 -0.47
CA ALA A 122 -2.79 -12.55 0.01
C ALA A 122 -3.68 -13.08 1.15
N TYR A 123 -4.12 -12.20 2.06
CA TYR A 123 -5.00 -12.58 3.16
C TYR A 123 -6.41 -12.93 2.66
N ALA A 124 -6.96 -12.14 1.74
CA ALA A 124 -8.25 -12.44 1.10
C ALA A 124 -8.22 -13.78 0.34
N ALA A 125 -7.13 -14.03 -0.41
CA ALA A 125 -6.93 -15.30 -1.12
C ALA A 125 -6.82 -16.51 -0.17
N ALA A 126 -6.20 -16.33 1.00
CA ALA A 126 -6.07 -17.38 2.00
C ALA A 126 -7.40 -17.74 2.68
N LEU A 127 -8.31 -16.77 2.83
CA LEU A 127 -9.65 -16.98 3.41
C LEU A 127 -10.65 -17.52 2.37
N ALA A 128 -10.42 -17.30 1.08
CA ALA A 128 -11.32 -17.73 0.01
C ALA A 128 -11.23 -19.24 -0.23
N ALA A 129 -12.39 -19.87 -0.44
CA ALA A 129 -12.44 -21.26 -0.91
C ALA A 129 -11.74 -21.39 -2.30
N PRO A 130 -11.13 -22.56 -2.62
CA PRO A 130 -10.38 -22.74 -3.87
C PRO A 130 -11.12 -22.32 -5.14
N GLY A 131 -12.45 -22.52 -5.20
CA GLY A 131 -13.30 -22.15 -6.33
C GLY A 131 -13.74 -20.68 -6.35
N GLU A 132 -13.54 -19.91 -5.27
CA GLU A 132 -13.98 -18.52 -5.14
C GLU A 132 -12.86 -17.50 -5.23
N ARG A 133 -11.61 -17.95 -5.26
CA ARG A 133 -10.43 -17.06 -5.27
C ARG A 133 -10.47 -16.04 -6.40
N GLY A 134 -10.87 -16.46 -7.60
CA GLY A 134 -10.98 -15.56 -8.75
C GLY A 134 -12.02 -14.45 -8.54
N ARG A 135 -13.14 -14.77 -7.92
CA ARG A 135 -14.21 -13.79 -7.60
C ARG A 135 -13.77 -12.81 -6.51
N VAL A 136 -13.09 -13.33 -5.47
CA VAL A 136 -12.64 -12.51 -4.33
C VAL A 136 -11.49 -11.59 -4.71
N LEU A 137 -10.60 -12.03 -5.61
CA LEU A 137 -9.46 -11.21 -6.07
C LEU A 137 -9.82 -10.25 -7.21
N GLY A 138 -10.95 -10.48 -7.90
CA GLY A 138 -11.43 -9.64 -9.00
C GLY A 138 -12.50 -8.62 -8.60
N ALA A 139 -12.85 -8.55 -7.32
CA ALA A 139 -13.79 -7.56 -6.79
C ALA A 139 -13.07 -6.28 -6.36
#